data_a05d60d8ad67255d34286ac6824bf6b8
#
_entry.id   a05d60d8ad67255d34286ac6824bf6b8
#
_cell.length_a   1.000
_cell.length_b   1.000
_cell.length_c   1.000
_cell.angle_alpha   90.00
_cell.angle_beta   90.00
_cell.angle_gamma   90.00
#
_symmetry.space_group_name_H-M   'P 1'
#
loop_
_entity.id
_entity.type
_entity.pdbx_description
1 polymer ?
#
loop_
_entity_poly.entity_id
_entity_poly.type
_entity_poly.pdbx_seq_one_letter_code
_entity_poly.pdbx_strand_id
1 'polypeptide(L)'
;MQDRPLTAADQVQAPGQPQPIGDLKRLKVLCISETGWFENATLLADIKAAGGMGENQYQLPWPPFGDLHPENAAGSSALIEAEGADGQVHRLLFDTGWNPAWMERRFAEEGVDRLLQAGAIECLIISHEHFDHFWGIGATLKHCPSLPIYIPDGFHAEGLALIQHMGHTGPLHRVLPNQPLALFPGCVLVQFPMTTLLQVQGENVLYFNVRKKGMAMVTGCGHGGVLNLLDYARQTFIGGEHIHAVYGGLHIAPFDDWDEERDRIIAQLGTYHIDHLACNHCTGVIAARKMVEAGLPVLRGSASNGSKTDLFLGNGDVLNLTADVE
;
A
#
# COMPACT_ATOMS: atom_id res chain seq x y z
N MET A 1 -20.84 0.77 9.08
CA MET A 1 -20.81 2.24 8.85
C MET A 1 -20.22 2.39 7.47
N GLN A 2 -20.96 2.93 6.52
CA GLN A 2 -20.49 3.09 5.14
C GLN A 2 -19.39 4.14 5.11
N ASP A 3 -18.27 3.84 4.44
CA ASP A 3 -17.33 4.88 4.02
C ASP A 3 -18.14 5.93 3.26
N ARG A 4 -18.06 7.18 3.70
CA ARG A 4 -18.77 8.28 3.04
C ARG A 4 -18.29 8.32 1.59
N PRO A 5 -19.16 8.20 0.59
CA PRO A 5 -18.74 8.38 -0.79
C PRO A 5 -18.10 9.77 -0.94
N LEU A 6 -16.97 9.83 -1.64
CA LEU A 6 -16.28 11.08 -1.94
C LEU A 6 -17.27 12.07 -2.53
N THR A 7 -17.36 13.27 -1.93
CA THR A 7 -18.17 14.35 -2.50
C THR A 7 -17.48 14.92 -3.73
N ALA A 8 -18.19 15.64 -4.57
CA ALA A 8 -17.61 16.32 -5.74
C ALA A 8 -16.45 17.29 -5.37
N ALA A 9 -16.37 17.73 -4.09
CA ALA A 9 -15.29 18.54 -3.54
C ALA A 9 -14.01 17.73 -3.24
N ASP A 10 -14.14 16.41 -3.08
CA ASP A 10 -13.05 15.49 -2.81
C ASP A 10 -12.45 14.92 -4.13
N GLN A 11 -13.00 15.30 -5.28
CA GLN A 11 -12.48 14.89 -6.59
C GLN A 11 -11.14 15.58 -6.84
N VAL A 12 -10.12 14.78 -7.13
CA VAL A 12 -8.84 15.25 -7.66
C VAL A 12 -9.11 16.13 -8.87
N GLN A 13 -8.62 17.37 -8.88
CA GLN A 13 -8.77 18.24 -10.05
C GLN A 13 -8.17 17.51 -11.26
N ALA A 14 -8.94 17.42 -12.33
CA ALA A 14 -8.44 16.84 -13.58
C ALA A 14 -7.16 17.59 -13.97
N PRO A 15 -6.02 16.90 -14.11
CA PRO A 15 -4.80 17.54 -14.53
C PRO A 15 -4.96 18.06 -15.98
N GLY A 16 -4.07 18.92 -16.37
CA GLY A 16 -3.89 19.34 -17.76
C GLY A 16 -3.64 18.14 -18.69
N GLN A 17 -2.92 18.35 -19.78
CA GLN A 17 -2.57 17.23 -20.68
C GLN A 17 -1.76 16.15 -19.95
N PRO A 18 -1.99 14.84 -20.26
CA PRO A 18 -1.26 13.74 -19.64
C PRO A 18 0.25 13.93 -19.69
N GLN A 19 0.93 13.65 -18.59
CA GLN A 19 2.36 13.89 -18.41
C GLN A 19 3.17 12.61 -18.61
N PRO A 20 4.33 12.67 -19.27
CA PRO A 20 5.26 11.55 -19.30
C PRO A 20 5.96 11.41 -17.93
N ILE A 21 6.12 10.17 -17.46
CA ILE A 21 6.88 9.89 -16.22
C ILE A 21 8.18 9.12 -16.47
N GLY A 22 8.54 8.86 -17.73
CA GLY A 22 9.61 7.92 -18.11
C GLY A 22 9.13 6.48 -18.12
N ASP A 23 10.05 5.53 -18.28
CA ASP A 23 9.70 4.11 -18.36
C ASP A 23 10.72 3.20 -17.67
N LEU A 24 10.26 2.01 -17.25
CA LEU A 24 11.04 0.96 -16.61
C LEU A 24 11.21 -0.23 -17.55
N LYS A 25 12.36 -0.92 -17.42
CA LYS A 25 12.58 -2.25 -18.01
C LYS A 25 11.90 -3.34 -17.20
N ARG A 26 11.89 -3.19 -15.87
CA ARG A 26 11.33 -4.18 -14.96
C ARG A 26 10.81 -3.52 -13.70
N LEU A 27 9.70 -4.04 -13.21
CA LEU A 27 9.18 -3.76 -11.87
C LEU A 27 8.93 -5.08 -11.14
N LYS A 28 9.50 -5.22 -9.96
CA LYS A 28 9.30 -6.35 -9.07
C LYS A 28 8.75 -5.83 -7.75
N VAL A 29 7.67 -6.43 -7.25
CA VAL A 29 7.11 -6.14 -5.94
C VAL A 29 7.06 -7.43 -5.14
N LEU A 30 7.87 -7.51 -4.10
CA LEU A 30 7.85 -8.61 -3.13
C LEU A 30 6.86 -8.24 -2.01
N CYS A 31 5.85 -9.05 -1.81
CA CYS A 31 4.97 -8.97 -0.65
C CYS A 31 5.72 -9.47 0.59
N ILE A 32 6.25 -8.58 1.40
CA ILE A 32 6.90 -8.96 2.66
C ILE A 32 5.87 -9.49 3.64
N SER A 33 4.78 -8.72 3.81
CA SER A 33 3.63 -9.09 4.64
C SER A 33 2.36 -8.41 4.12
N GLU A 34 1.29 -9.20 3.92
CA GLU A 34 -0.05 -8.68 3.58
C GLU A 34 -1.03 -8.80 4.75
N THR A 35 -0.69 -9.58 5.76
CA THR A 35 -1.58 -9.82 6.90
C THR A 35 -1.51 -8.65 7.87
N GLY A 36 -2.49 -7.75 7.82
CA GLY A 36 -2.58 -6.62 8.76
C GLY A 36 -2.84 -7.12 10.19
N TRP A 37 -3.75 -8.07 10.33
CA TRP A 37 -4.12 -8.77 11.58
C TRP A 37 -4.53 -10.21 11.28
N PHE A 38 -4.47 -11.09 12.31
CA PHE A 38 -4.78 -12.50 12.12
C PHE A 38 -6.27 -12.81 12.25
N GLU A 39 -7.00 -12.13 13.15
CA GLU A 39 -8.41 -12.38 13.43
C GLU A 39 -9.26 -11.11 13.44
N ASN A 40 -10.15 -10.96 12.45
CA ASN A 40 -11.03 -9.81 12.29
C ASN A 40 -11.93 -9.58 13.52
N ALA A 41 -12.48 -10.65 14.10
CA ALA A 41 -13.41 -10.55 15.22
C ALA A 41 -12.75 -9.91 16.46
N THR A 42 -11.51 -10.28 16.76
CA THR A 42 -10.73 -9.68 17.85
C THR A 42 -10.45 -8.21 17.59
N LEU A 43 -9.96 -7.87 16.39
CA LEU A 43 -9.69 -6.49 16.01
C LEU A 43 -10.94 -5.61 16.15
N LEU A 44 -12.08 -6.06 15.60
CA LEU A 44 -13.33 -5.31 15.65
C LEU A 44 -13.87 -5.15 17.06
N ALA A 45 -13.70 -6.17 17.93
CA ALA A 45 -14.10 -6.08 19.33
C ALA A 45 -13.28 -5.04 20.10
N ASP A 46 -11.97 -4.99 19.87
CA ASP A 46 -11.06 -4.03 20.50
C ASP A 46 -11.34 -2.59 20.03
N ILE A 47 -11.52 -2.39 18.71
CA ILE A 47 -11.89 -1.08 18.15
C ILE A 47 -13.25 -0.62 18.74
N LYS A 48 -14.22 -1.52 18.81
CA LYS A 48 -15.53 -1.20 19.40
C LYS A 48 -15.42 -0.83 20.87
N ALA A 49 -14.59 -1.52 21.64
CA ALA A 49 -14.36 -1.22 23.06
C ALA A 49 -13.70 0.15 23.26
N ALA A 50 -12.90 0.61 22.30
CA ALA A 50 -12.24 1.91 22.32
C ALA A 50 -13.10 3.07 21.78
N GLY A 51 -14.38 2.84 21.47
CA GLY A 51 -15.31 3.88 20.98
C GLY A 51 -15.75 3.71 19.52
N GLY A 52 -15.12 2.82 18.77
CA GLY A 52 -15.50 2.47 17.40
C GLY A 52 -14.61 3.13 16.33
N MET A 53 -14.95 2.88 15.05
CA MET A 53 -14.18 3.32 13.88
C MET A 53 -14.10 4.84 13.69
N GLY A 54 -14.93 5.62 14.38
CA GLY A 54 -14.92 7.10 14.32
C GLY A 54 -13.88 7.75 15.24
N GLU A 55 -13.32 7.00 16.17
CA GLU A 55 -12.30 7.49 17.09
C GLU A 55 -10.92 7.57 16.41
N ASN A 56 -10.03 8.39 16.96
CA ASN A 56 -8.66 8.43 16.49
C ASN A 56 -7.90 7.15 16.89
N GLN A 57 -7.13 6.55 16.01
CA GLN A 57 -6.40 5.29 16.26
C GLN A 57 -5.46 5.35 17.48
N TYR A 58 -4.94 6.52 17.84
CA TYR A 58 -4.07 6.70 19.02
C TYR A 58 -4.83 6.63 20.34
N GLN A 59 -6.15 6.52 20.33
CA GLN A 59 -6.99 6.26 21.50
C GLN A 59 -7.34 4.76 21.67
N LEU A 60 -6.91 3.92 20.73
CA LEU A 60 -7.06 2.47 20.85
C LEU A 60 -6.25 1.92 22.03
N PRO A 61 -6.64 0.75 22.58
CA PRO A 61 -5.94 0.16 23.73
C PRO A 61 -4.55 -0.40 23.40
N TRP A 62 -4.09 -0.25 22.15
CA TRP A 62 -2.78 -0.67 21.69
C TRP A 62 -1.87 0.56 21.57
N PRO A 63 -1.03 0.85 22.57
CA PRO A 63 -0.14 1.99 22.47
C PRO A 63 0.88 1.78 21.33
N PRO A 64 1.13 2.78 20.50
CA PRO A 64 2.19 2.71 19.50
C PRO A 64 3.59 2.74 20.14
N PHE A 65 3.66 3.11 21.43
CA PHE A 65 4.88 3.21 22.23
C PHE A 65 4.91 2.10 23.27
N GLY A 66 5.93 1.25 23.24
CA GLY A 66 6.15 0.22 24.25
C GLY A 66 6.22 -1.20 23.65
N ASP A 67 6.42 -2.18 24.57
CA ASP A 67 6.66 -3.59 24.20
C ASP A 67 5.38 -4.41 24.00
N LEU A 68 4.21 -3.81 24.22
CA LEU A 68 2.93 -4.53 24.17
C LEU A 68 2.27 -4.36 22.80
N HIS A 69 2.48 -5.33 21.94
CA HIS A 69 1.71 -5.46 20.70
C HIS A 69 0.65 -6.55 20.88
N PRO A 70 -0.59 -6.35 20.37
CA PRO A 70 -1.60 -7.39 20.45
C PRO A 70 -1.14 -8.63 19.66
N GLU A 71 -1.38 -9.83 20.21
CA GLU A 71 -1.03 -11.09 19.53
C GLU A 71 -1.68 -11.21 18.13
N ASN A 72 -2.79 -10.49 17.95
CA ASN A 72 -3.52 -10.43 16.67
C ASN A 72 -2.85 -9.54 15.60
N ALA A 73 -1.87 -8.72 15.99
CA ALA A 73 -1.20 -7.78 15.08
C ALA A 73 -0.15 -8.47 14.20
N ALA A 74 -0.10 -8.08 12.93
CA ALA A 74 0.96 -8.44 12.00
C ALA A 74 1.46 -7.18 11.26
N GLY A 75 0.87 -6.81 10.12
CA GLY A 75 1.12 -5.57 9.40
C GLY A 75 1.40 -5.80 7.92
N SER A 76 1.21 -4.75 7.12
CA SER A 76 1.42 -4.74 5.67
C SER A 76 2.75 -4.09 5.32
N SER A 77 3.50 -4.69 4.37
CA SER A 77 4.76 -4.15 3.85
C SER A 77 5.16 -4.82 2.54
N ALA A 78 5.79 -4.07 1.65
CA ALA A 78 6.33 -4.58 0.40
C ALA A 78 7.71 -3.99 0.08
N LEU A 79 8.59 -4.79 -0.55
CA LEU A 79 9.82 -4.32 -1.17
C LEU A 79 9.60 -4.16 -2.67
N ILE A 80 9.88 -2.97 -3.20
CA ILE A 80 9.77 -2.64 -4.60
C ILE A 80 11.18 -2.52 -5.20
N GLU A 81 11.45 -3.25 -6.30
CA GLU A 81 12.66 -3.11 -7.10
C GLU A 81 12.26 -2.69 -8.51
N ALA A 82 12.72 -1.52 -8.95
CA ALA A 82 12.42 -0.93 -10.26
C ALA A 82 13.72 -0.74 -11.05
N GLU A 83 13.83 -1.38 -12.22
CA GLU A 83 14.98 -1.25 -13.12
C GLU A 83 14.66 -0.22 -14.20
N GLY A 84 15.40 0.88 -14.19
CA GLY A 84 15.28 1.96 -15.17
C GLY A 84 15.77 1.59 -16.57
N ALA A 85 15.49 2.47 -17.54
CA ALA A 85 15.97 2.33 -18.91
C ALA A 85 17.50 2.31 -19.01
N ASP A 86 18.19 2.97 -18.09
CA ASP A 86 19.65 3.02 -17.96
C ASP A 86 20.27 1.77 -17.29
N GLY A 87 19.43 0.89 -16.73
CA GLY A 87 19.85 -0.31 -15.99
C GLY A 87 20.07 -0.06 -14.50
N GLN A 88 19.87 1.16 -13.99
CA GLN A 88 19.88 1.41 -12.56
C GLN A 88 18.71 0.71 -11.89
N VAL A 89 18.97 0.08 -10.73
CA VAL A 89 17.93 -0.56 -9.92
C VAL A 89 17.64 0.28 -8.70
N HIS A 90 16.43 0.81 -8.62
CA HIS A 90 15.90 1.54 -7.48
C HIS A 90 15.18 0.59 -6.53
N ARG A 91 15.38 0.76 -5.21
CA ARG A 91 14.71 -0.04 -4.18
C ARG A 91 13.99 0.84 -3.20
N LEU A 92 12.69 0.59 -3.05
CA LEU A 92 11.83 1.30 -2.12
C LEU A 92 11.21 0.30 -1.15
N LEU A 93 11.12 0.66 0.13
CA LEU A 93 10.25 -0.03 1.08
C LEU A 93 8.91 0.69 1.13
N PHE A 94 7.81 -0.05 0.97
CA PHE A 94 6.45 0.49 0.99
C PHE A 94 5.72 -0.11 2.19
N ASP A 95 5.39 0.75 3.17
CA ASP A 95 4.89 0.42 4.50
C ASP A 95 5.86 -0.43 5.36
N THR A 96 5.59 -0.49 6.64
CA THR A 96 6.49 -1.10 7.63
C THR A 96 5.74 -1.92 8.68
N GLY A 97 4.46 -2.20 8.44
CA GLY A 97 3.65 -3.09 9.26
C GLY A 97 3.24 -2.54 10.60
N TRP A 98 2.86 -3.42 11.49
CA TRP A 98 2.35 -3.10 12.83
C TRP A 98 3.21 -3.72 13.94
N ASN A 99 3.30 -5.05 14.00
CA ASN A 99 4.05 -5.76 15.04
C ASN A 99 5.54 -5.82 14.69
N PRO A 100 6.44 -5.14 15.44
CA PRO A 100 7.86 -5.13 15.12
C PRO A 100 8.49 -6.51 15.11
N ALA A 101 8.11 -7.41 16.03
CA ALA A 101 8.67 -8.76 16.07
C ALA A 101 8.27 -9.60 14.84
N TRP A 102 7.01 -9.44 14.39
CA TRP A 102 6.55 -10.02 13.13
C TRP A 102 7.35 -9.47 11.95
N MET A 103 7.48 -8.14 11.85
CA MET A 103 8.17 -7.49 10.75
C MET A 103 9.66 -7.80 10.73
N GLU A 104 10.35 -7.84 11.88
CA GLU A 104 11.76 -8.26 11.96
C GLU A 104 11.96 -9.68 11.45
N ARG A 105 11.07 -10.61 11.80
CA ARG A 105 11.11 -11.97 11.28
C ARG A 105 10.92 -11.98 9.76
N ARG A 106 9.91 -11.29 9.23
CA ARG A 106 9.66 -11.22 7.79
C ARG A 106 10.82 -10.57 7.04
N PHE A 107 11.40 -9.50 7.58
CA PHE A 107 12.58 -8.85 6.99
C PHE A 107 13.76 -9.80 6.92
N ALA A 108 14.02 -10.58 7.97
CA ALA A 108 15.10 -11.56 7.98
C ALA A 108 14.87 -12.70 6.97
N GLU A 109 13.64 -13.23 6.89
CA GLU A 109 13.27 -14.30 5.97
C GLU A 109 13.42 -13.87 4.50
N GLU A 110 13.07 -12.61 4.17
CA GLU A 110 13.14 -12.06 2.81
C GLU A 110 14.48 -11.32 2.53
N GLY A 111 15.35 -11.19 3.51
CA GLY A 111 16.66 -10.52 3.37
C GLY A 111 16.57 -9.00 3.31
N VAL A 112 15.44 -8.41 3.67
CA VAL A 112 15.20 -6.96 3.68
C VAL A 112 16.06 -6.27 4.76
N ASP A 113 16.26 -6.92 5.90
CA ASP A 113 17.15 -6.47 6.97
C ASP A 113 18.57 -6.18 6.47
N ARG A 114 19.12 -7.07 5.63
CA ARG A 114 20.45 -6.91 5.03
C ARG A 114 20.50 -5.78 4.01
N LEU A 115 19.42 -5.59 3.22
CA LEU A 115 19.33 -4.48 2.28
C LEU A 115 19.25 -3.13 3.01
N LEU A 116 18.50 -3.05 4.11
CA LEU A 116 18.44 -1.87 4.97
C LEU A 116 19.81 -1.55 5.58
N GLN A 117 20.48 -2.55 6.18
CA GLN A 117 21.81 -2.39 6.78
C GLN A 117 22.88 -1.98 5.77
N ALA A 118 22.76 -2.46 4.53
CA ALA A 118 23.68 -2.11 3.44
C ALA A 118 23.39 -0.73 2.82
N GLY A 119 22.32 -0.03 3.24
CA GLY A 119 21.89 1.22 2.59
C GLY A 119 21.42 1.02 1.15
N ALA A 120 20.96 -0.18 0.81
CA ALA A 120 20.54 -0.54 -0.54
C ALA A 120 19.07 -0.22 -0.83
N ILE A 121 18.32 0.23 0.17
CA ILE A 121 16.95 0.77 0.06
C ILE A 121 17.05 2.28 0.13
N GLU A 122 16.50 2.97 -0.87
CA GLU A 122 16.62 4.42 -1.05
C GLU A 122 15.70 5.20 -0.10
N CYS A 123 14.50 4.68 0.16
CA CYS A 123 13.56 5.29 1.09
C CYS A 123 12.48 4.31 1.56
N LEU A 124 11.83 4.70 2.67
CA LEU A 124 10.56 4.16 3.13
C LEU A 124 9.44 5.10 2.69
N ILE A 125 8.40 4.56 2.08
CA ILE A 125 7.17 5.28 1.78
C ILE A 125 6.07 4.70 2.66
N ILE A 126 5.47 5.52 3.51
CA ILE A 126 4.28 5.15 4.25
C ILE A 126 3.07 5.50 3.40
N SER A 127 2.27 4.50 3.06
CA SER A 127 1.04 4.69 2.29
C SER A 127 0.07 5.59 3.04
N HIS A 128 -0.23 5.24 4.27
CA HIS A 128 -1.09 6.00 5.19
C HIS A 128 -0.80 5.61 6.65
N GLU A 129 -1.37 6.35 7.59
CA GLU A 129 -0.97 6.29 9.00
C GLU A 129 -1.66 5.17 9.81
N HIS A 130 -2.46 4.27 9.20
CA HIS A 130 -3.06 3.17 9.96
C HIS A 130 -1.99 2.30 10.64
N PHE A 131 -2.34 1.82 11.84
CA PHE A 131 -1.46 1.06 12.71
C PHE A 131 -0.79 -0.13 12.00
N ASP A 132 -1.51 -0.83 11.14
CA ASP A 132 -1.04 -2.03 10.45
C ASP A 132 -0.15 -1.73 9.20
N HIS A 133 0.05 -0.46 8.87
CA HIS A 133 0.99 0.01 7.85
C HIS A 133 2.21 0.73 8.43
N PHE A 134 2.08 1.27 9.66
CA PHE A 134 3.03 2.24 10.15
C PHE A 134 3.63 1.95 11.54
N TRP A 135 2.87 1.37 12.50
CA TRP A 135 3.35 1.25 13.87
C TRP A 135 4.51 0.27 14.05
N GLY A 136 4.79 -0.57 13.06
CA GLY A 136 5.97 -1.43 13.00
C GLY A 136 7.27 -0.73 12.61
N ILE A 137 7.28 0.61 12.50
CA ILE A 137 8.43 1.39 12.00
C ILE A 137 9.73 1.15 12.76
N GLY A 138 9.65 0.73 14.03
CA GLY A 138 10.82 0.35 14.82
C GLY A 138 11.63 -0.78 14.20
N ALA A 139 10.99 -1.74 13.54
CA ALA A 139 11.66 -2.84 12.84
C ALA A 139 12.52 -2.32 11.67
N THR A 140 12.04 -1.31 10.94
CA THR A 140 12.79 -0.68 9.84
C THR A 140 13.94 0.17 10.37
N LEU A 141 13.66 1.04 11.34
CA LEU A 141 14.63 2.01 11.85
C LEU A 141 15.76 1.36 12.68
N LYS A 142 15.53 0.20 13.27
CA LYS A 142 16.58 -0.62 13.91
C LYS A 142 17.71 -0.95 12.94
N HIS A 143 17.43 -1.17 11.66
CA HIS A 143 18.41 -1.53 10.64
C HIS A 143 18.96 -0.33 9.86
N CYS A 144 18.14 0.73 9.68
CA CYS A 144 18.53 1.94 8.96
C CYS A 144 17.85 3.19 9.56
N PRO A 145 18.37 3.75 10.68
CA PRO A 145 17.76 4.91 11.34
C PRO A 145 17.81 6.19 10.51
N SER A 146 18.70 6.27 9.53
CA SER A 146 18.84 7.44 8.63
C SER A 146 18.07 7.30 7.31
N LEU A 147 17.24 6.25 7.14
CA LEU A 147 16.48 6.02 5.92
C LEU A 147 15.55 7.22 5.64
N PRO A 148 15.58 7.85 4.45
CA PRO A 148 14.59 8.84 4.06
C PRO A 148 13.17 8.28 4.14
N ILE A 149 12.23 9.03 4.74
CA ILE A 149 10.83 8.61 4.89
C ILE A 149 9.92 9.59 4.19
N TYR A 150 8.98 9.08 3.39
CA TYR A 150 7.89 9.83 2.78
C TYR A 150 6.57 9.48 3.47
N ILE A 151 5.87 10.50 3.98
CA ILE A 151 4.58 10.37 4.66
C ILE A 151 3.52 11.26 4.00
N PRO A 152 2.21 10.93 4.10
CA PRO A 152 1.14 11.85 3.74
C PRO A 152 1.21 13.15 4.54
N ASP A 153 0.79 14.27 3.95
CA ASP A 153 0.81 15.59 4.63
C ASP A 153 -0.07 15.64 5.89
N GLY A 154 -1.18 14.87 5.90
CA GLY A 154 -2.12 14.80 7.03
C GLY A 154 -1.69 13.96 8.24
N PHE A 155 -0.41 13.55 8.35
CA PHE A 155 0.10 12.76 9.48
C PHE A 155 -0.12 13.43 10.83
N HIS A 156 -0.62 12.69 11.82
CA HIS A 156 -0.87 13.20 13.17
C HIS A 156 0.43 13.50 13.94
N ALA A 157 0.30 14.33 14.97
CA ALA A 157 1.44 14.66 15.83
C ALA A 157 1.99 13.42 16.57
N GLU A 158 1.11 12.50 16.94
CA GLU A 158 1.44 11.23 17.58
C GLU A 158 2.27 10.33 16.65
N GLY A 159 1.92 10.24 15.37
CA GLY A 159 2.71 9.49 14.38
C GLY A 159 4.08 10.09 14.17
N LEU A 160 4.20 11.42 14.11
CA LEU A 160 5.50 12.10 14.07
C LEU A 160 6.33 11.83 15.32
N ALA A 161 5.70 11.84 16.50
CA ALA A 161 6.35 11.51 17.76
C ALA A 161 6.83 10.06 17.78
N LEU A 162 6.07 9.12 17.20
CA LEU A 162 6.50 7.73 17.07
C LEU A 162 7.75 7.58 16.20
N ILE A 163 7.82 8.25 15.05
CA ILE A 163 9.02 8.25 14.19
C ILE A 163 10.25 8.72 14.97
N GLN A 164 10.12 9.81 15.73
CA GLN A 164 11.21 10.33 16.55
C GLN A 164 11.59 9.38 17.70
N HIS A 165 10.59 8.82 18.39
CA HIS A 165 10.79 7.88 19.50
C HIS A 165 11.55 6.63 19.05
N MET A 166 11.27 6.15 17.84
CA MET A 166 11.98 4.99 17.25
C MET A 166 13.36 5.33 16.71
N GLY A 167 13.87 6.55 16.96
CA GLY A 167 15.26 6.94 16.70
C GLY A 167 15.55 7.33 15.25
N HIS A 168 14.56 7.76 14.49
CA HIS A 168 14.80 8.25 13.13
C HIS A 168 15.70 9.49 13.12
N THR A 169 16.72 9.47 12.24
CA THR A 169 17.73 10.54 12.09
C THR A 169 17.85 11.06 10.66
N GLY A 170 17.14 10.47 9.72
CA GLY A 170 17.16 10.82 8.30
C GLY A 170 16.19 11.93 7.91
N PRO A 171 16.07 12.21 6.61
CA PRO A 171 15.07 13.14 6.09
C PRO A 171 13.65 12.59 6.24
N LEU A 172 12.72 13.47 6.64
CA LEU A 172 11.29 13.19 6.67
C LEU A 172 10.57 14.13 5.69
N HIS A 173 9.96 13.57 4.67
CA HIS A 173 9.31 14.29 3.58
C HIS A 173 7.79 14.15 3.68
N ARG A 174 7.07 15.27 3.70
CA ARG A 174 5.62 15.30 3.54
C ARG A 174 5.27 15.35 2.06
N VAL A 175 4.45 14.42 1.61
CA VAL A 175 3.93 14.40 0.24
C VAL A 175 2.67 15.25 0.22
N LEU A 176 2.67 16.29 -0.61
CA LEU A 176 1.54 17.22 -0.68
C LEU A 176 0.39 16.65 -1.51
N PRO A 177 -0.87 16.95 -1.13
CA PRO A 177 -2.04 16.43 -1.82
C PRO A 177 -2.08 16.82 -3.30
N ASN A 178 -2.44 15.87 -4.16
CA ASN A 178 -2.66 16.07 -5.58
C ASN A 178 -1.46 16.66 -6.36
N GLN A 179 -0.26 16.55 -5.81
CA GLN A 179 0.98 17.01 -6.46
C GLN A 179 1.85 15.77 -6.77
N PRO A 180 1.88 15.30 -8.03
CA PRO A 180 2.75 14.19 -8.41
C PRO A 180 4.21 14.50 -8.12
N LEU A 181 4.86 13.63 -7.35
CA LEU A 181 6.28 13.70 -7.00
C LEU A 181 7.05 12.62 -7.78
N ALA A 182 7.84 13.02 -8.77
CA ALA A 182 8.72 12.10 -9.45
C ALA A 182 9.84 11.64 -8.49
N LEU A 183 9.95 10.33 -8.25
CA LEU A 183 11.03 9.76 -7.43
C LEU A 183 12.25 9.44 -8.31
N PHE A 184 12.01 8.84 -9.46
CA PHE A 184 12.99 8.56 -10.52
C PHE A 184 12.24 8.35 -11.85
N PRO A 185 12.92 8.34 -13.01
CA PRO A 185 12.27 8.10 -14.29
C PRO A 185 11.51 6.78 -14.31
N GLY A 186 10.21 6.85 -14.58
CA GLY A 186 9.30 5.69 -14.56
C GLY A 186 8.55 5.48 -13.25
N CYS A 187 8.77 6.34 -12.23
CA CYS A 187 8.08 6.23 -10.93
C CYS A 187 7.60 7.59 -10.41
N VAL A 188 6.33 7.67 -10.06
CA VAL A 188 5.72 8.86 -9.45
C VAL A 188 4.93 8.47 -8.19
N LEU A 189 5.11 9.25 -7.14
CA LEU A 189 4.36 9.18 -5.88
C LEU A 189 3.27 10.26 -5.88
N VAL A 190 2.05 9.89 -5.55
CA VAL A 190 0.89 10.81 -5.46
C VAL A 190 0.18 10.60 -4.14
N GLN A 191 -0.07 11.69 -3.41
CA GLN A 191 -0.91 11.65 -2.22
C GLN A 191 -2.34 12.04 -2.59
N PHE A 192 -3.29 11.18 -2.24
CA PHE A 192 -4.72 11.42 -2.36
C PHE A 192 -5.27 11.95 -1.02
N PRO A 193 -5.90 13.15 -1.01
CA PRO A 193 -6.47 13.70 0.20
C PRO A 193 -7.79 13.01 0.52
N MET A 194 -7.91 12.48 1.73
CA MET A 194 -9.12 11.88 2.27
C MET A 194 -9.04 11.79 3.78
N THR A 195 -10.16 11.58 4.44
CA THR A 195 -10.22 11.09 5.82
C THR A 195 -10.86 9.72 5.80
N THR A 196 -10.15 8.73 6.30
CA THR A 196 -10.62 7.34 6.37
C THR A 196 -10.92 6.90 7.81
N LEU A 197 -11.14 5.60 8.02
CA LEU A 197 -11.39 5.01 9.34
C LEU A 197 -10.34 5.48 10.35
N LEU A 198 -10.72 5.57 11.63
CA LEU A 198 -9.83 5.92 12.73
C LEU A 198 -9.15 7.30 12.56
N GLN A 199 -9.82 8.21 11.84
CA GLN A 199 -9.40 9.60 11.58
C GLN A 199 -8.05 9.74 10.83
N VAL A 200 -7.61 8.71 10.12
CA VAL A 200 -6.38 8.78 9.31
C VAL A 200 -6.57 9.63 8.06
N GLN A 201 -5.55 10.45 7.74
CA GLN A 201 -5.59 11.51 6.72
C GLN A 201 -4.65 11.17 5.56
N GLY A 202 -5.22 11.11 4.35
CA GLY A 202 -4.46 10.95 3.11
C GLY A 202 -3.85 9.57 2.88
N GLU A 203 -3.66 9.23 1.63
CA GLU A 203 -2.99 8.00 1.20
C GLU A 203 -2.03 8.27 0.04
N ASN A 204 -0.80 7.78 0.16
CA ASN A 204 0.23 7.78 -0.85
C ASN A 204 0.08 6.56 -1.77
N VAL A 205 0.08 6.79 -3.07
CA VAL A 205 -0.01 5.75 -4.10
C VAL A 205 1.16 5.92 -5.08
N LEU A 206 1.79 4.82 -5.46
CA LEU A 206 2.86 4.80 -6.44
C LEU A 206 2.33 4.39 -7.82
N TYR A 207 2.78 5.11 -8.85
CA TYR A 207 2.53 4.78 -10.24
C TYR A 207 3.84 4.54 -10.96
N PHE A 208 3.91 3.43 -11.69
CA PHE A 208 5.06 3.01 -12.46
C PHE A 208 4.66 2.82 -13.92
N ASN A 209 5.50 3.24 -14.85
CA ASN A 209 5.29 2.95 -16.28
C ASN A 209 6.26 1.85 -16.72
N VAL A 210 5.74 0.68 -17.03
CA VAL A 210 6.53 -0.45 -17.56
C VAL A 210 6.54 -0.34 -19.09
N ARG A 211 7.72 -0.20 -19.66
CA ARG A 211 7.92 0.06 -21.11
C ARG A 211 7.10 -0.91 -21.98
N LYS A 212 6.29 -0.35 -22.88
CA LYS A 212 5.40 -1.07 -23.81
C LYS A 212 4.31 -1.93 -23.14
N LYS A 213 4.20 -1.90 -21.81
CA LYS A 213 3.18 -2.66 -21.06
C LYS A 213 2.09 -1.76 -20.50
N GLY A 214 2.41 -0.52 -20.13
CA GLY A 214 1.48 0.42 -19.50
C GLY A 214 1.77 0.65 -18.03
N MET A 215 0.79 1.20 -17.33
CA MET A 215 0.92 1.63 -15.94
C MET A 215 0.74 0.48 -14.94
N ALA A 216 1.60 0.42 -13.93
CA ALA A 216 1.40 -0.37 -12.73
C ALA A 216 1.14 0.57 -11.55
N MET A 217 0.14 0.25 -10.73
CA MET A 217 -0.23 0.98 -9.52
C MET A 217 0.11 0.14 -8.29
N VAL A 218 0.73 0.78 -7.29
CA VAL A 218 0.97 0.17 -5.97
C VAL A 218 0.33 1.04 -4.90
N THR A 219 -0.57 0.46 -4.11
CA THR A 219 -1.32 1.14 -3.04
C THR A 219 -1.25 0.34 -1.74
N GLY A 220 -1.42 1.01 -0.59
CA GLY A 220 -1.52 0.34 0.72
C GLY A 220 -2.88 -0.31 0.91
N CYS A 221 -3.93 0.51 0.93
CA CYS A 221 -5.31 0.07 1.12
C CYS A 221 -6.28 0.52 0.02
N GLY A 222 -5.93 1.55 -0.76
CA GLY A 222 -6.84 2.10 -1.76
C GLY A 222 -8.05 2.81 -1.16
N HIS A 223 -7.90 3.46 0.00
CA HIS A 223 -8.98 4.20 0.68
C HIS A 223 -9.59 5.31 -0.17
N GLY A 224 -8.86 5.86 -1.13
CA GLY A 224 -9.36 6.79 -2.14
C GLY A 224 -10.36 6.19 -3.12
N GLY A 225 -10.59 4.87 -3.03
CA GLY A 225 -11.38 4.08 -3.96
C GLY A 225 -10.56 3.65 -5.18
N VAL A 226 -10.40 2.35 -5.37
CA VAL A 226 -9.55 1.79 -6.44
C VAL A 226 -9.88 2.35 -7.82
N LEU A 227 -11.17 2.56 -8.13
CA LEU A 227 -11.61 3.11 -9.41
C LEU A 227 -11.11 4.54 -9.62
N ASN A 228 -11.17 5.39 -8.58
CA ASN A 228 -10.67 6.75 -8.62
C ASN A 228 -9.15 6.80 -8.82
N LEU A 229 -8.42 5.88 -8.17
CA LEU A 229 -6.96 5.77 -8.32
C LEU A 229 -6.59 5.35 -9.75
N LEU A 230 -7.34 4.45 -10.37
CA LEU A 230 -7.15 4.03 -11.76
C LEU A 230 -7.51 5.15 -12.74
N ASP A 231 -8.63 5.84 -12.51
CA ASP A 231 -9.03 6.99 -13.34
C ASP A 231 -8.01 8.13 -13.27
N TYR A 232 -7.41 8.36 -12.09
CA TYR A 232 -6.34 9.32 -11.96
C TYR A 232 -5.15 8.97 -12.87
N ALA A 233 -4.70 7.71 -12.87
CA ALA A 233 -3.61 7.27 -13.74
C ALA A 233 -3.94 7.49 -15.22
N ARG A 234 -5.16 7.12 -15.64
CA ARG A 234 -5.64 7.26 -17.03
C ARG A 234 -5.72 8.71 -17.49
N GLN A 235 -6.05 9.63 -16.59
CA GLN A 235 -6.20 11.06 -16.92
C GLN A 235 -4.88 11.83 -16.82
N THR A 236 -3.94 11.35 -15.98
CA THR A 236 -2.76 12.13 -15.60
C THR A 236 -1.50 11.72 -16.34
N PHE A 237 -1.34 10.44 -16.67
CA PHE A 237 -0.08 9.93 -17.20
C PHE A 237 -0.20 9.41 -18.63
N ILE A 238 0.81 9.68 -19.44
CA ILE A 238 0.97 9.02 -20.75
C ILE A 238 1.20 7.53 -20.50
N GLY A 239 0.43 6.67 -21.18
CA GLY A 239 0.39 5.21 -20.92
C GLY A 239 -0.64 4.80 -19.88
N GLY A 240 -1.29 5.77 -19.20
CA GLY A 240 -2.33 5.52 -18.21
C GLY A 240 -3.61 4.90 -18.78
N GLU A 241 -3.82 5.00 -20.10
CA GLU A 241 -4.95 4.35 -20.78
C GLU A 241 -4.90 2.82 -20.67
N HIS A 242 -3.73 2.24 -20.43
CA HIS A 242 -3.54 0.81 -20.20
C HIS A 242 -2.98 0.55 -18.80
N ILE A 243 -3.77 -0.10 -17.97
CA ILE A 243 -3.37 -0.51 -16.62
C ILE A 243 -2.82 -1.94 -16.69
N HIS A 244 -1.49 -2.05 -16.68
CA HIS A 244 -0.82 -3.34 -16.75
C HIS A 244 -0.94 -4.13 -15.44
N ALA A 245 -0.81 -3.46 -14.28
CA ALA A 245 -0.94 -4.15 -13.01
C ALA A 245 -1.48 -3.24 -11.90
N VAL A 246 -2.13 -3.88 -10.92
CA VAL A 246 -2.50 -3.26 -9.64
C VAL A 246 -1.96 -4.14 -8.51
N TYR A 247 -1.17 -3.58 -7.61
CA TYR A 247 -0.67 -4.27 -6.42
C TYR A 247 -1.15 -3.59 -5.14
N GLY A 248 -1.55 -4.38 -4.14
CA GLY A 248 -1.84 -3.95 -2.78
C GLY A 248 -3.28 -4.15 -2.34
N GLY A 249 -3.65 -3.54 -1.23
CA GLY A 249 -5.00 -3.54 -0.69
C GLY A 249 -5.95 -2.69 -1.54
N LEU A 250 -7.19 -3.15 -1.71
CA LEU A 250 -8.23 -2.43 -2.47
C LEU A 250 -9.42 -2.00 -1.61
N HIS A 251 -9.36 -2.27 -0.32
CA HIS A 251 -10.37 -1.95 0.71
C HIS A 251 -11.82 -2.29 0.30
N ILE A 252 -12.00 -3.42 -0.41
CA ILE A 252 -13.32 -3.82 -0.90
C ILE A 252 -14.12 -4.51 0.21
N ALA A 253 -13.52 -5.53 0.86
CA ALA A 253 -14.19 -6.29 1.93
C ALA A 253 -13.21 -6.64 3.06
N PRO A 254 -12.61 -5.66 3.76
CA PRO A 254 -11.55 -5.90 4.75
C PRO A 254 -12.02 -6.73 5.94
N PHE A 255 -13.31 -6.71 6.25
CA PHE A 255 -13.93 -7.42 7.37
C PHE A 255 -14.89 -8.54 6.93
N ASP A 256 -14.75 -9.00 5.67
CA ASP A 256 -15.56 -10.08 5.09
C ASP A 256 -17.07 -9.78 5.02
N ASP A 257 -17.48 -8.51 5.03
CA ASP A 257 -18.84 -8.07 4.77
C ASP A 257 -19.08 -7.89 3.26
N TRP A 258 -20.34 -8.02 2.82
CA TRP A 258 -20.69 -7.95 1.39
C TRP A 258 -22.03 -7.24 1.17
N ASP A 259 -22.11 -6.47 0.07
CA ASP A 259 -23.32 -5.77 -0.38
C ASP A 259 -23.31 -5.54 -1.91
N GLU A 260 -24.39 -4.97 -2.44
CA GLU A 260 -24.54 -4.66 -3.87
C GLU A 260 -23.58 -3.58 -4.38
N GLU A 261 -23.07 -2.72 -3.51
CA GLU A 261 -22.10 -1.70 -3.90
C GLU A 261 -20.76 -2.33 -4.26
N ARG A 262 -20.33 -3.32 -3.49
CA ARG A 262 -19.13 -4.10 -3.77
C ARG A 262 -19.25 -4.93 -5.05
N ASP A 263 -20.44 -5.50 -5.33
CA ASP A 263 -20.69 -6.14 -6.63
C ASP A 263 -20.53 -5.15 -7.80
N ARG A 264 -20.97 -3.90 -7.63
CA ARG A 264 -20.80 -2.83 -8.64
C ARG A 264 -19.33 -2.45 -8.83
N ILE A 265 -18.54 -2.36 -7.75
CA ILE A 265 -17.10 -2.08 -7.83
C ILE A 265 -16.40 -3.17 -8.65
N ILE A 266 -16.69 -4.44 -8.40
CA ILE A 266 -16.09 -5.55 -9.15
C ILE A 266 -16.49 -5.48 -10.63
N ALA A 267 -17.76 -5.23 -10.94
CA ALA A 267 -18.22 -5.09 -12.31
C ALA A 267 -17.52 -3.93 -13.03
N GLN A 268 -17.33 -2.79 -12.36
CA GLN A 268 -16.61 -1.65 -12.92
C GLN A 268 -15.11 -1.94 -13.11
N LEU A 269 -14.45 -2.61 -12.15
CA LEU A 269 -13.05 -3.04 -12.32
C LEU A 269 -12.85 -3.85 -13.61
N GLY A 270 -13.82 -4.70 -13.98
CA GLY A 270 -13.79 -5.45 -15.23
C GLY A 270 -13.73 -4.60 -16.50
N THR A 271 -14.13 -3.34 -16.43
CA THR A 271 -14.10 -2.40 -17.58
C THR A 271 -12.74 -1.75 -17.81
N TYR A 272 -11.82 -1.87 -16.85
CA TYR A 272 -10.47 -1.28 -16.97
C TYR A 272 -9.50 -2.13 -17.77
N HIS A 273 -9.82 -3.39 -18.07
CA HIS A 273 -8.97 -4.32 -18.82
C HIS A 273 -7.55 -4.40 -18.22
N ILE A 274 -7.49 -4.59 -16.89
CA ILE A 274 -6.24 -4.75 -16.15
C ILE A 274 -5.63 -6.10 -16.55
N ASP A 275 -4.31 -6.15 -16.79
CA ASP A 275 -3.65 -7.43 -17.14
C ASP A 275 -3.38 -8.29 -15.89
N HIS A 276 -3.03 -7.65 -14.75
CA HIS A 276 -2.67 -8.34 -13.51
C HIS A 276 -3.26 -7.65 -12.27
N LEU A 277 -4.14 -8.34 -11.54
CA LEU A 277 -4.61 -7.93 -10.23
C LEU A 277 -3.83 -8.67 -9.15
N ALA A 278 -2.76 -8.06 -8.68
CA ALA A 278 -1.93 -8.52 -7.56
C ALA A 278 -2.47 -7.97 -6.22
N CYS A 279 -3.79 -8.04 -6.05
CA CYS A 279 -4.44 -7.54 -4.83
C CYS A 279 -4.12 -8.42 -3.62
N ASN A 280 -4.23 -7.85 -2.41
CA ASN A 280 -4.01 -8.56 -1.15
C ASN A 280 -4.62 -7.80 0.04
N HIS A 281 -4.20 -8.13 1.27
CA HIS A 281 -4.46 -7.38 2.49
C HIS A 281 -5.94 -7.05 2.71
N CYS A 282 -6.30 -5.76 2.79
CA CYS A 282 -7.67 -5.27 3.03
C CYS A 282 -8.62 -5.43 1.83
N THR A 283 -8.16 -5.97 0.70
CA THR A 283 -9.07 -6.38 -0.38
C THR A 283 -10.12 -7.37 0.15
N GLY A 284 -9.72 -8.26 1.06
CA GLY A 284 -10.57 -9.27 1.66
C GLY A 284 -10.71 -10.53 0.81
N VAL A 285 -10.83 -11.68 1.49
CA VAL A 285 -10.90 -13.01 0.83
C VAL A 285 -12.18 -13.15 0.00
N ILE A 286 -13.29 -12.60 0.50
CA ILE A 286 -14.58 -12.63 -0.22
C ILE A 286 -14.48 -11.85 -1.52
N ALA A 287 -13.89 -10.64 -1.49
CA ALA A 287 -13.71 -9.82 -2.69
C ALA A 287 -12.80 -10.50 -3.72
N ALA A 288 -11.66 -11.05 -3.28
CA ALA A 288 -10.77 -11.80 -4.18
C ALA A 288 -11.47 -12.96 -4.86
N ARG A 289 -12.27 -13.74 -4.12
CA ARG A 289 -13.06 -14.84 -4.67
C ARG A 289 -14.04 -14.35 -5.73
N LYS A 290 -14.81 -13.31 -5.43
CA LYS A 290 -15.79 -12.73 -6.37
C LYS A 290 -15.13 -12.14 -7.62
N MET A 291 -13.96 -11.53 -7.49
CA MET A 291 -13.19 -11.07 -8.64
C MET A 291 -12.75 -12.24 -9.54
N VAL A 292 -12.29 -13.35 -8.97
CA VAL A 292 -11.96 -14.55 -9.71
C VAL A 292 -13.21 -15.14 -10.41
N GLU A 293 -14.33 -15.22 -9.70
CA GLU A 293 -15.62 -15.69 -10.25
C GLU A 293 -16.12 -14.80 -11.39
N ALA A 294 -15.85 -13.48 -11.32
CA ALA A 294 -16.16 -12.53 -12.38
C ALA A 294 -15.15 -12.56 -13.56
N GLY A 295 -14.14 -13.43 -13.51
CA GLY A 295 -13.14 -13.57 -14.57
C GLY A 295 -12.07 -12.48 -14.58
N LEU A 296 -11.90 -11.73 -13.48
CA LEU A 296 -10.82 -10.74 -13.36
C LEU A 296 -9.47 -11.46 -13.20
N PRO A 297 -8.36 -10.87 -13.69
CA PRO A 297 -7.03 -11.50 -13.72
C PRO A 297 -6.32 -11.43 -12.36
N VAL A 298 -6.95 -11.94 -11.31
CA VAL A 298 -6.37 -11.99 -9.97
C VAL A 298 -5.20 -12.96 -9.94
N LEU A 299 -4.04 -12.49 -9.53
CA LEU A 299 -2.86 -13.32 -9.35
C LEU A 299 -2.97 -14.10 -8.04
N ARG A 300 -2.88 -15.43 -8.15
CA ARG A 300 -2.92 -16.32 -6.99
C ARG A 300 -1.59 -16.31 -6.25
N GLY A 301 -1.66 -16.52 -4.95
CA GLY A 301 -0.51 -16.62 -4.06
C GLY A 301 -0.21 -18.06 -3.62
N SER A 302 0.77 -18.18 -2.75
CA SER A 302 1.26 -19.46 -2.21
C SER A 302 0.54 -19.92 -0.94
N ALA A 303 -0.22 -19.05 -0.27
CA ALA A 303 -0.74 -19.25 1.09
C ALA A 303 0.34 -19.60 2.11
N SER A 304 1.57 -19.12 1.91
CA SER A 304 2.73 -19.41 2.75
C SER A 304 2.93 -18.33 3.83
N ASN A 305 3.83 -18.60 4.77
CA ASN A 305 4.36 -17.62 5.71
C ASN A 305 3.29 -16.88 6.54
N GLY A 306 2.15 -17.53 6.85
CA GLY A 306 1.07 -16.95 7.63
C GLY A 306 0.01 -16.19 6.82
N SER A 307 0.06 -16.22 5.49
CA SER A 307 -1.02 -15.72 4.63
C SER A 307 -2.31 -16.54 4.83
N LYS A 308 -3.45 -15.85 4.79
CA LYS A 308 -4.77 -16.46 5.07
C LYS A 308 -5.33 -17.26 3.89
N THR A 309 -4.86 -17.02 2.67
CA THR A 309 -5.44 -17.58 1.44
C THR A 309 -4.41 -17.67 0.32
N ASP A 310 -4.68 -18.53 -0.67
CA ASP A 310 -3.97 -18.58 -1.96
C ASP A 310 -4.72 -17.84 -3.08
N LEU A 311 -5.85 -17.22 -2.77
CA LEU A 311 -6.67 -16.50 -3.78
C LEU A 311 -6.00 -15.23 -4.30
N PHE A 312 -5.04 -14.67 -3.55
CA PHE A 312 -4.26 -13.49 -3.93
C PHE A 312 -2.80 -13.63 -3.49
N LEU A 313 -1.94 -12.68 -3.92
CA LEU A 313 -0.52 -12.68 -3.52
C LEU A 313 -0.37 -12.48 -2.02
N GLY A 314 0.30 -13.42 -1.36
CA GLY A 314 0.53 -13.46 0.06
C GLY A 314 1.99 -13.19 0.46
N ASN A 315 2.30 -13.42 1.73
CA ASN A 315 3.61 -13.20 2.32
C ASN A 315 4.70 -14.03 1.62
N GLY A 316 5.71 -13.37 1.07
CA GLY A 316 6.79 -13.97 0.30
C GLY A 316 6.53 -14.12 -1.21
N ASP A 317 5.29 -13.87 -1.66
CA ASP A 317 4.97 -13.91 -3.09
C ASP A 317 5.46 -12.65 -3.81
N VAL A 318 5.66 -12.77 -5.13
CA VAL A 318 6.26 -11.72 -5.96
C VAL A 318 5.42 -11.42 -7.19
N LEU A 319 5.09 -10.15 -7.39
CA LEU A 319 4.69 -9.62 -8.68
C LEU A 319 5.94 -9.26 -9.47
N ASN A 320 6.10 -9.80 -10.68
CA ASN A 320 7.23 -9.49 -11.56
C ASN A 320 6.73 -9.07 -12.95
N LEU A 321 6.99 -7.82 -13.29
CA LEU A 321 6.59 -7.21 -14.57
C LEU A 321 7.85 -6.86 -15.36
N THR A 322 7.95 -7.36 -16.59
CA THR A 322 9.12 -7.14 -17.46
C THR A 322 8.66 -6.55 -18.78
N ALA A 323 9.34 -5.52 -19.25
CA ALA A 323 9.14 -4.98 -20.59
C ALA A 323 9.43 -6.06 -21.65
N ASP A 324 8.77 -5.93 -22.81
CA ASP A 324 9.11 -6.79 -23.94
C ASP A 324 10.56 -6.53 -24.39
N VAL A 325 11.29 -7.61 -24.63
CA VAL A 325 12.64 -7.53 -25.20
C VAL A 325 12.54 -7.04 -26.63
N GLU A 326 13.40 -6.10 -27.04
CA GLU A 326 13.48 -5.63 -28.42
C GLU A 326 14.02 -6.71 -29.35
#